data_f720b1c26a9b18abcdc3fdc365b70462
#
_entry.id   f720b1c26a9b18abcdc3fdc365b70462
#
_cell.length_a   1.000
_cell.length_b   1.000
_cell.length_c   1.000
_cell.angle_alpha   90.00
_cell.angle_beta   90.00
_cell.angle_gamma   90.00
#
_symmetry.space_group_name_H-M   'P 1'
#
loop_
_entity.id
_entity.type
_entity.pdbx_description
1 polymer ?
#
loop_
_entity_poly.entity_id
_entity_poly.type
_entity_poly.pdbx_seq_one_letter_code
_entity_poly.pdbx_strand_id
1 'polypeptide(L)'
;MELLHLRSPRRIAFARLILAGLGGFLALGASYAIVPPLVKGELGGTDVIVGWTITVFAIAALLARFGAGLGIDRRGARLVYAVGFGFIALGGALFFVAQNDSVLFVARALQGIGQACMFTAGLTWAVYLAPKHRRGQAISLFGLSVWAGLSLGPVAAQLLIDHVGLWAAEWLLVLAPILALVSMIGMLGPPVHSESAGMSFPREAFRPGLGLMFGGVVMAAIVGFAVLTFDFRDGGGGAYVIGAYGAATFVGRIVLGHLPDRLGSYRTGVLAFIFALIGISIIGVAPTWWLACVGAVICGAAWSLLFPALALMAIDRTPAHRRGAALAVYTAGFDLGFAVAGPLMGNVA
;
A
#
# COMPACT_ATOMS: atom_id res chain seq x y z
N MET A 1 0.64 -0.35 -21.69
CA MET A 1 -0.47 0.08 -22.59
C MET A 1 -1.30 -1.04 -23.20
N GLU A 2 -0.89 -2.29 -23.06
CA GLU A 2 -1.54 -3.48 -23.68
C GLU A 2 -2.64 -4.17 -22.86
N LEU A 3 -2.84 -3.89 -21.56
CA LEU A 3 -4.06 -4.30 -20.83
C LEU A 3 -5.32 -3.67 -21.41
N LEU A 4 -5.14 -2.66 -22.26
CA LEU A 4 -6.21 -2.01 -23.02
C LEU A 4 -6.84 -2.94 -24.11
N HIS A 5 -6.27 -4.12 -24.38
CA HIS A 5 -6.78 -5.11 -25.34
C HIS A 5 -7.58 -6.25 -24.69
N LEU A 6 -7.90 -6.18 -23.39
CA LEU A 6 -8.89 -7.07 -22.78
C LEU A 6 -10.23 -6.90 -23.48
N ARG A 7 -11.06 -7.95 -23.55
CA ARG A 7 -12.46 -7.83 -23.99
C ARG A 7 -13.13 -6.73 -23.18
N SER A 8 -13.86 -5.86 -23.83
CA SER A 8 -14.46 -4.61 -23.28
C SER A 8 -14.98 -4.72 -21.84
N PRO A 9 -15.74 -5.76 -21.41
CA PRO A 9 -16.27 -5.84 -20.03
C PRO A 9 -15.19 -6.00 -18.95
N ARG A 10 -14.13 -6.79 -19.19
CA ARG A 10 -13.04 -7.00 -18.23
C ARG A 10 -12.16 -5.75 -18.09
N ARG A 11 -11.99 -5.00 -19.17
CA ARG A 11 -11.26 -3.73 -19.18
C ARG A 11 -11.95 -2.69 -18.32
N ILE A 12 -13.27 -2.55 -18.48
CA ILE A 12 -14.09 -1.64 -17.67
C ILE A 12 -14.03 -2.05 -16.20
N ALA A 13 -14.18 -3.34 -15.89
CA ALA A 13 -14.07 -3.84 -14.52
C ALA A 13 -12.69 -3.55 -13.90
N PHE A 14 -11.60 -3.72 -14.65
CA PHE A 14 -10.25 -3.43 -14.17
C PHE A 14 -10.03 -1.94 -13.93
N ALA A 15 -10.49 -1.07 -14.83
CA ALA A 15 -10.41 0.38 -14.66
C ALA A 15 -11.21 0.85 -13.42
N ARG A 16 -12.44 0.33 -13.24
CA ARG A 16 -13.26 0.62 -12.05
C ARG A 16 -12.62 0.13 -10.76
N LEU A 17 -11.97 -1.04 -10.78
CA LEU A 17 -11.22 -1.58 -9.64
C LEU A 17 -10.08 -0.63 -9.23
N ILE A 18 -9.30 -0.12 -10.21
CA ILE A 18 -8.20 0.82 -9.98
C ILE A 18 -8.75 2.15 -9.44
N LEU A 19 -9.82 2.69 -10.03
CA LEU A 19 -10.44 3.93 -9.56
C LEU A 19 -11.02 3.81 -8.15
N ALA A 20 -11.66 2.68 -7.85
CA ALA A 20 -12.11 2.41 -6.48
C ALA A 20 -10.94 2.32 -5.50
N GLY A 21 -9.86 1.61 -5.86
CA GLY A 21 -8.63 1.57 -5.07
C GLY A 21 -8.06 2.95 -4.81
N LEU A 22 -7.96 3.78 -5.86
CA LEU A 22 -7.52 5.17 -5.75
C LEU A 22 -8.34 5.95 -4.72
N GLY A 23 -9.68 5.85 -4.76
CA GLY A 23 -10.56 6.53 -3.80
C GLY A 23 -10.33 6.10 -2.35
N GLY A 24 -10.19 4.80 -2.09
CA GLY A 24 -9.88 4.29 -0.75
C GLY A 24 -8.51 4.72 -0.24
N PHE A 25 -7.47 4.66 -1.08
CA PHE A 25 -6.12 5.10 -0.70
C PHE A 25 -6.00 6.62 -0.61
N LEU A 26 -6.82 7.38 -1.36
CA LEU A 26 -6.93 8.82 -1.21
C LEU A 26 -7.46 9.19 0.18
N ALA A 27 -8.51 8.53 0.67
CA ALA A 27 -9.01 8.73 2.03
C ALA A 27 -7.94 8.38 3.08
N LEU A 28 -7.25 7.25 2.93
CA LEU A 28 -6.17 6.86 3.86
C LEU A 28 -5.00 7.86 3.82
N GLY A 29 -4.63 8.35 2.63
CA GLY A 29 -3.63 9.39 2.47
C GLY A 29 -4.05 10.71 3.11
N ALA A 30 -5.31 11.14 2.91
CA ALA A 30 -5.86 12.36 3.49
C ALA A 30 -5.74 12.37 5.04
N SER A 31 -5.92 11.20 5.68
CA SER A 31 -5.80 11.09 7.13
C SER A 31 -4.42 11.48 7.68
N TYR A 32 -3.34 11.37 6.87
CA TYR A 32 -2.00 11.80 7.31
C TYR A 32 -1.88 13.34 7.44
N ALA A 33 -2.62 14.11 6.63
CA ALA A 33 -2.67 15.57 6.76
C ALA A 33 -3.69 16.03 7.82
N ILE A 34 -4.74 15.24 8.08
CA ILE A 34 -5.82 15.58 9.01
C ILE A 34 -5.44 15.29 10.47
N VAL A 35 -4.76 14.17 10.73
CA VAL A 35 -4.44 13.74 12.11
C VAL A 35 -3.62 14.75 12.91
N PRO A 36 -2.51 15.33 12.38
CA PRO A 36 -1.70 16.26 13.19
C PRO A 36 -2.46 17.51 13.65
N PRO A 37 -3.18 18.26 12.78
CA PRO A 37 -3.95 19.41 13.23
C PRO A 37 -5.13 19.05 14.14
N LEU A 38 -5.78 17.90 13.94
CA LEU A 38 -6.82 17.42 14.84
C LEU A 38 -6.26 17.15 16.23
N VAL A 39 -5.15 16.40 16.33
CA VAL A 39 -4.53 16.04 17.62
C VAL A 39 -4.00 17.26 18.33
N LYS A 40 -3.22 18.13 17.65
CA LYS A 40 -2.58 19.28 18.27
C LYS A 40 -3.52 20.46 18.50
N GLY A 41 -4.46 20.68 17.57
CA GLY A 41 -5.37 21.82 17.61
C GLY A 41 -6.62 21.56 18.44
N GLU A 42 -7.36 20.48 18.15
CA GLU A 42 -8.67 20.24 18.77
C GLU A 42 -8.59 19.36 20.02
N LEU A 43 -7.70 18.35 20.03
CA LEU A 43 -7.59 17.42 21.17
C LEU A 43 -6.55 17.86 22.21
N GLY A 44 -5.71 18.87 21.93
CA GLY A 44 -4.64 19.31 22.83
C GLY A 44 -3.56 18.25 23.06
N GLY A 45 -3.42 17.29 22.17
CA GLY A 45 -2.49 16.17 22.27
C GLY A 45 -1.06 16.50 21.80
N THR A 46 -0.18 15.51 21.89
CA THR A 46 1.24 15.63 21.57
C THR A 46 1.62 14.88 20.29
N ASP A 47 2.86 15.12 19.80
CA ASP A 47 3.42 14.35 18.66
C ASP A 47 3.47 12.85 18.93
N VAL A 48 3.60 12.44 20.18
CA VAL A 48 3.55 11.04 20.62
C VAL A 48 2.20 10.40 20.27
N ILE A 49 1.10 11.12 20.49
CA ILE A 49 -0.25 10.63 20.13
C ILE A 49 -0.39 10.50 18.62
N VAL A 50 0.11 11.48 17.85
CA VAL A 50 0.16 11.37 16.38
C VAL A 50 0.90 10.09 15.95
N GLY A 51 2.06 9.81 16.56
CA GLY A 51 2.81 8.56 16.31
C GLY A 51 2.02 7.31 16.65
N TRP A 52 1.32 7.28 17.78
CA TRP A 52 0.47 6.15 18.16
C TRP A 52 -0.68 5.91 17.18
N THR A 53 -1.25 6.94 16.56
CA THR A 53 -2.30 6.75 15.53
C THR A 53 -1.80 5.95 14.34
N ILE A 54 -0.54 6.12 13.95
CA ILE A 54 0.11 5.36 12.87
C ILE A 54 0.34 3.92 13.31
N THR A 55 0.82 3.73 14.53
CA THR A 55 1.09 2.41 15.10
C THR A 55 -0.18 1.58 15.23
N VAL A 56 -1.24 2.15 15.78
CA VAL A 56 -2.55 1.46 15.93
C VAL A 56 -3.11 1.06 14.57
N PHE A 57 -3.04 1.94 13.58
CA PHE A 57 -3.43 1.62 12.20
C PHE A 57 -2.63 0.43 11.66
N ALA A 58 -1.30 0.44 11.80
CA ALA A 58 -0.42 -0.61 11.26
C ALA A 58 -0.65 -1.97 11.93
N ILE A 59 -0.79 -2.00 13.26
CA ILE A 59 -1.10 -3.22 14.01
C ILE A 59 -2.47 -3.79 13.59
N ALA A 60 -3.49 -2.93 13.52
CA ALA A 60 -4.83 -3.36 13.10
C ALA A 60 -4.83 -3.89 11.66
N ALA A 61 -4.10 -3.26 10.75
CA ALA A 61 -3.93 -3.73 9.38
C ALA A 61 -3.24 -5.10 9.33
N LEU A 62 -2.14 -5.27 10.04
CA LEU A 62 -1.39 -6.53 10.09
C LEU A 62 -2.26 -7.69 10.59
N LEU A 63 -2.96 -7.49 11.71
CA LEU A 63 -3.85 -8.51 12.29
C LEU A 63 -5.03 -8.85 11.37
N ALA A 64 -5.62 -7.84 10.74
CA ALA A 64 -6.76 -8.02 9.84
C ALA A 64 -6.40 -8.73 8.52
N ARG A 65 -5.13 -8.72 8.08
CA ARG A 65 -4.73 -9.33 6.79
C ARG A 65 -5.05 -10.81 6.69
N PHE A 66 -4.82 -11.56 7.77
CA PHE A 66 -5.14 -12.99 7.77
C PHE A 66 -6.65 -13.24 7.65
N GLY A 67 -7.46 -12.45 8.36
CA GLY A 67 -8.92 -12.48 8.24
C GLY A 67 -9.40 -12.08 6.85
N ALA A 68 -8.79 -11.06 6.25
CA ALA A 68 -9.08 -10.63 4.89
C ALA A 68 -8.79 -11.74 3.87
N GLY A 69 -7.64 -12.42 3.98
CA GLY A 69 -7.28 -13.54 3.10
C GLY A 69 -8.29 -14.68 3.17
N LEU A 70 -8.64 -15.13 4.40
CA LEU A 70 -9.67 -16.15 4.61
C LEU A 70 -11.05 -15.71 4.11
N GLY A 71 -11.40 -14.44 4.32
CA GLY A 71 -12.64 -13.86 3.83
C GLY A 71 -12.74 -13.88 2.31
N ILE A 72 -11.63 -13.58 1.62
CA ILE A 72 -11.54 -13.64 0.15
C ILE A 72 -11.78 -15.06 -0.35
N ASP A 73 -11.11 -16.04 0.26
CA ASP A 73 -11.21 -17.42 -0.16
C ASP A 73 -12.60 -18.02 0.10
N ARG A 74 -13.28 -17.61 1.19
CA ARG A 74 -14.61 -18.11 1.58
C ARG A 74 -15.79 -17.34 0.99
N ARG A 75 -15.69 -16.02 0.87
CA ARG A 75 -16.81 -15.13 0.52
C ARG A 75 -16.55 -14.32 -0.74
N GLY A 76 -15.34 -14.43 -1.31
CA GLY A 76 -14.93 -13.76 -2.54
C GLY A 76 -14.33 -12.37 -2.32
N ALA A 77 -13.44 -11.99 -3.23
CA ALA A 77 -12.71 -10.72 -3.16
C ALA A 77 -13.64 -9.50 -3.23
N ARG A 78 -14.76 -9.57 -3.96
CA ARG A 78 -15.71 -8.45 -4.08
C ARG A 78 -16.27 -8.02 -2.73
N LEU A 79 -16.74 -8.98 -1.92
CA LEU A 79 -17.32 -8.68 -0.62
C LEU A 79 -16.27 -8.11 0.32
N VAL A 80 -15.08 -8.72 0.39
CA VAL A 80 -14.00 -8.26 1.28
C VAL A 80 -13.52 -6.88 0.88
N TYR A 81 -13.46 -6.58 -0.43
CA TYR A 81 -13.13 -5.25 -0.94
C TYR A 81 -14.15 -4.20 -0.51
N ALA A 82 -15.45 -4.52 -0.63
CA ALA A 82 -16.53 -3.64 -0.21
C ALA A 82 -16.53 -3.42 1.31
N VAL A 83 -16.33 -4.47 2.10
CA VAL A 83 -16.17 -4.38 3.56
C VAL A 83 -15.00 -3.49 3.94
N GLY A 84 -13.88 -3.56 3.18
CA GLY A 84 -12.73 -2.70 3.36
C GLY A 84 -13.09 -1.20 3.25
N PHE A 85 -13.84 -0.82 2.22
CA PHE A 85 -14.31 0.57 2.08
C PHE A 85 -15.27 0.97 3.21
N GLY A 86 -16.15 0.05 3.63
CA GLY A 86 -17.05 0.28 4.77
C GLY A 86 -16.28 0.61 6.05
N PHE A 87 -15.23 -0.15 6.37
CA PHE A 87 -14.38 0.13 7.53
C PHE A 87 -13.61 1.44 7.40
N ILE A 88 -13.09 1.78 6.20
CA ILE A 88 -12.42 3.07 5.98
C ILE A 88 -13.38 4.23 6.18
N ALA A 89 -14.60 4.15 5.62
CA ALA A 89 -15.63 5.19 5.76
C ALA A 89 -16.10 5.32 7.21
N LEU A 90 -16.34 4.20 7.92
CA LEU A 90 -16.72 4.21 9.33
C LEU A 90 -15.62 4.81 10.20
N GLY A 91 -14.36 4.40 9.97
CA GLY A 91 -13.22 5.03 10.64
C GLY A 91 -13.13 6.52 10.33
N GLY A 92 -13.37 6.94 9.06
CA GLY A 92 -13.44 8.35 8.69
C GLY A 92 -14.56 9.11 9.39
N ALA A 93 -15.73 8.52 9.53
CA ALA A 93 -16.86 9.13 10.24
C ALA A 93 -16.58 9.37 11.73
N LEU A 94 -15.74 8.53 12.34
CA LEU A 94 -15.35 8.75 13.75
C LEU A 94 -14.46 9.97 13.96
N PHE A 95 -13.82 10.52 12.93
CA PHE A 95 -13.05 11.77 13.07
C PHE A 95 -13.94 12.93 13.45
N PHE A 96 -15.16 13.04 12.89
CA PHE A 96 -16.12 14.11 13.23
C PHE A 96 -16.59 14.11 14.70
N VAL A 97 -16.47 12.98 15.38
CA VAL A 97 -16.89 12.81 16.79
C VAL A 97 -15.72 12.50 17.72
N ALA A 98 -14.48 12.63 17.22
CA ALA A 98 -13.28 12.39 17.99
C ALA A 98 -13.02 13.52 18.99
N GLN A 99 -13.52 13.36 20.21
CA GLN A 99 -13.30 14.30 21.32
C GLN A 99 -12.16 13.87 22.27
N ASN A 100 -11.52 12.75 21.98
CA ASN A 100 -10.40 12.19 22.74
C ASN A 100 -9.58 11.20 21.91
N ASP A 101 -8.38 10.91 22.39
CA ASP A 101 -7.42 10.02 21.74
C ASP A 101 -7.98 8.61 21.52
N SER A 102 -8.81 8.11 22.43
CA SER A 102 -9.37 6.75 22.35
C SER A 102 -10.28 6.58 21.13
N VAL A 103 -11.15 7.54 20.85
CA VAL A 103 -12.02 7.52 19.65
C VAL A 103 -11.16 7.61 18.38
N LEU A 104 -10.13 8.46 18.38
CA LEU A 104 -9.20 8.58 17.26
C LEU A 104 -8.44 7.26 17.02
N PHE A 105 -7.99 6.57 18.08
CA PHE A 105 -7.34 5.26 17.94
C PHE A 105 -8.28 4.20 17.38
N VAL A 106 -9.55 4.18 17.80
CA VAL A 106 -10.57 3.29 17.21
C VAL A 106 -10.78 3.62 15.74
N ALA A 107 -10.87 4.90 15.38
CA ALA A 107 -10.99 5.35 14.01
C ALA A 107 -9.81 4.84 13.15
N ARG A 108 -8.58 4.99 13.65
CA ARG A 108 -7.37 4.52 12.97
C ARG A 108 -7.30 3.00 12.89
N ALA A 109 -7.73 2.28 13.91
CA ALA A 109 -7.81 0.82 13.87
C ALA A 109 -8.80 0.33 12.78
N LEU A 110 -9.98 0.94 12.69
CA LEU A 110 -10.96 0.63 11.64
C LEU A 110 -10.40 0.93 10.24
N GLN A 111 -9.72 2.07 10.05
CA GLN A 111 -9.06 2.38 8.79
C GLN A 111 -7.97 1.35 8.45
N GLY A 112 -7.20 0.87 9.44
CA GLY A 112 -6.21 -0.19 9.26
C GLY A 112 -6.82 -1.52 8.82
N ILE A 113 -7.91 -1.96 9.49
CA ILE A 113 -8.68 -3.14 9.10
C ILE A 113 -9.20 -2.97 7.66
N GLY A 114 -9.78 -1.82 7.37
CA GLY A 114 -10.30 -1.49 6.04
C GLY A 114 -9.22 -1.55 4.95
N GLN A 115 -8.03 -1.00 5.24
CA GLN A 115 -6.88 -1.03 4.35
C GLN A 115 -6.44 -2.47 4.04
N ALA A 116 -6.34 -3.32 5.07
CA ALA A 116 -5.94 -4.72 4.90
C ALA A 116 -6.94 -5.48 4.01
N CYS A 117 -8.24 -5.31 4.24
CA CYS A 117 -9.30 -5.91 3.43
C CYS A 117 -9.27 -5.39 2.00
N MET A 118 -9.26 -4.07 1.83
CA MET A 118 -9.28 -3.41 0.52
C MET A 118 -8.03 -3.78 -0.30
N PHE A 119 -6.84 -3.65 0.26
CA PHE A 119 -5.60 -3.92 -0.47
C PHE A 119 -5.49 -5.38 -0.91
N THR A 120 -5.72 -6.34 0.02
CA THR A 120 -5.58 -7.77 -0.28
C THR A 120 -6.64 -8.23 -1.29
N ALA A 121 -7.88 -7.80 -1.12
CA ALA A 121 -8.96 -8.14 -2.03
C ALA A 121 -8.81 -7.48 -3.40
N GLY A 122 -8.42 -6.21 -3.45
CA GLY A 122 -8.18 -5.49 -4.71
C GLY A 122 -7.05 -6.11 -5.51
N LEU A 123 -5.94 -6.49 -4.84
CA LEU A 123 -4.81 -7.17 -5.46
C LEU A 123 -5.24 -8.55 -6.03
N THR A 124 -5.97 -9.35 -5.25
CA THR A 124 -6.51 -10.65 -5.69
C THR A 124 -7.44 -10.49 -6.90
N TRP A 125 -8.30 -9.49 -6.87
CA TRP A 125 -9.24 -9.22 -7.97
C TRP A 125 -8.54 -8.71 -9.23
N ALA A 126 -7.51 -7.85 -9.09
CA ALA A 126 -6.69 -7.41 -10.20
C ALA A 126 -6.01 -8.58 -10.93
N VAL A 127 -5.44 -9.52 -10.16
CA VAL A 127 -4.84 -10.77 -10.70
C VAL A 127 -5.88 -11.63 -11.40
N TYR A 128 -7.11 -11.74 -10.89
CA TYR A 128 -8.19 -12.51 -11.52
C TYR A 128 -8.61 -11.91 -12.87
N LEU A 129 -8.74 -10.60 -12.97
CA LEU A 129 -9.16 -9.91 -14.19
C LEU A 129 -8.12 -9.99 -15.30
N ALA A 130 -6.85 -10.15 -14.94
CA ALA A 130 -5.74 -10.21 -15.88
C ALA A 130 -5.53 -11.61 -16.49
N PRO A 131 -5.18 -11.72 -17.78
CA PRO A 131 -4.67 -12.96 -18.36
C PRO A 131 -3.41 -13.44 -17.64
N LYS A 132 -3.13 -14.77 -17.68
CA LYS A 132 -1.96 -15.34 -16.97
C LYS A 132 -0.64 -14.62 -17.28
N HIS A 133 -0.41 -14.28 -18.55
CA HIS A 133 0.81 -13.64 -19.05
C HIS A 133 0.89 -12.12 -18.78
N ARG A 134 -0.09 -11.52 -18.04
CA ARG A 134 -0.15 -10.08 -17.71
C ARG A 134 -0.45 -9.82 -16.23
N ARG A 135 -0.34 -10.82 -15.38
CA ARG A 135 -0.64 -10.67 -13.95
C ARG A 135 0.31 -9.71 -13.24
N GLY A 136 1.62 -9.75 -13.59
CA GLY A 136 2.59 -8.82 -13.05
C GLY A 136 2.27 -7.38 -13.41
N GLN A 137 1.87 -7.13 -14.66
CA GLN A 137 1.41 -5.81 -15.09
C GLN A 137 0.15 -5.36 -14.35
N ALA A 138 -0.81 -6.25 -14.11
CA ALA A 138 -2.02 -5.94 -13.36
C ALA A 138 -1.72 -5.58 -11.89
N ILE A 139 -0.81 -6.33 -11.24
CA ILE A 139 -0.32 -6.04 -9.89
C ILE A 139 0.35 -4.65 -9.85
N SER A 140 1.20 -4.36 -10.84
CA SER A 140 1.88 -3.06 -10.96
C SER A 140 0.90 -1.91 -11.11
N LEU A 141 -0.10 -2.04 -12.00
CA LEU A 141 -1.12 -1.02 -12.22
C LEU A 141 -2.05 -0.82 -11.01
N PHE A 142 -2.42 -1.92 -10.32
CA PHE A 142 -3.15 -1.78 -9.06
C PHE A 142 -2.30 -1.04 -8.01
N GLY A 143 -1.00 -1.34 -7.94
CA GLY A 143 -0.07 -0.62 -7.08
C GLY A 143 0.05 0.87 -7.40
N LEU A 144 -0.16 1.30 -8.66
CA LEU A 144 -0.22 2.74 -9.00
C LEU A 144 -1.39 3.43 -8.32
N SER A 145 -2.58 2.80 -8.24
CA SER A 145 -3.73 3.38 -7.53
C SER A 145 -3.45 3.60 -6.05
N VAL A 146 -2.68 2.69 -5.44
CA VAL A 146 -2.23 2.81 -4.04
C VAL A 146 -1.39 4.06 -3.85
N TRP A 147 -0.29 4.17 -4.63
CA TRP A 147 0.65 5.28 -4.49
C TRP A 147 0.05 6.61 -4.90
N ALA A 148 -0.75 6.64 -5.98
CA ALA A 148 -1.46 7.85 -6.39
C ALA A 148 -2.42 8.32 -5.29
N GLY A 149 -3.20 7.41 -4.68
CA GLY A 149 -4.11 7.76 -3.60
C GLY A 149 -3.39 8.29 -2.37
N LEU A 150 -2.34 7.59 -1.92
CA LEU A 150 -1.55 7.99 -0.76
C LEU A 150 -0.80 9.32 -0.97
N SER A 151 -0.45 9.67 -2.22
CA SER A 151 0.22 10.93 -2.54
C SER A 151 -0.76 12.09 -2.73
N LEU A 152 -1.88 11.85 -3.42
CA LEU A 152 -2.89 12.88 -3.69
C LEU A 152 -3.76 13.18 -2.48
N GLY A 153 -3.99 12.20 -1.61
CA GLY A 153 -4.82 12.35 -0.42
C GLY A 153 -4.39 13.49 0.51
N PRO A 154 -3.12 13.50 0.97
CA PRO A 154 -2.63 14.57 1.82
C PRO A 154 -2.71 15.95 1.16
N VAL A 155 -2.39 16.04 -0.13
CA VAL A 155 -2.48 17.30 -0.89
C VAL A 155 -3.92 17.80 -0.96
N ALA A 156 -4.87 16.91 -1.30
CA ALA A 156 -6.29 17.27 -1.34
C ALA A 156 -6.82 17.68 0.04
N ALA A 157 -6.43 16.98 1.10
CA ALA A 157 -6.80 17.32 2.46
C ALA A 157 -6.22 18.68 2.87
N GLN A 158 -4.93 18.93 2.61
CA GLN A 158 -4.28 20.19 2.96
C GLN A 158 -4.94 21.37 2.23
N LEU A 159 -5.23 21.24 0.93
CA LEU A 159 -5.96 22.28 0.20
C LEU A 159 -7.33 22.59 0.81
N LEU A 160 -8.05 21.57 1.28
CA LEU A 160 -9.32 21.78 1.97
C LEU A 160 -9.14 22.43 3.35
N ILE A 161 -8.12 22.03 4.10
CA ILE A 161 -7.80 22.62 5.40
C ILE A 161 -7.49 24.11 5.24
N ASP A 162 -6.64 24.45 4.28
CA ASP A 162 -6.18 25.84 4.07
C ASP A 162 -7.27 26.79 3.57
N HIS A 163 -8.23 26.29 2.76
CA HIS A 163 -9.23 27.15 2.12
C HIS A 163 -10.62 27.08 2.77
N VAL A 164 -10.96 25.99 3.44
CA VAL A 164 -12.31 25.74 3.96
C VAL A 164 -12.30 25.39 5.45
N GLY A 165 -11.31 24.61 5.89
CA GLY A 165 -11.16 24.18 7.26
C GLY A 165 -11.05 22.66 7.41
N LEU A 166 -10.68 22.21 8.62
CA LEU A 166 -10.42 20.80 8.93
C LEU A 166 -11.64 19.92 8.66
N TRP A 167 -12.85 20.36 9.03
CA TRP A 167 -14.09 19.63 8.83
C TRP A 167 -14.36 19.28 7.36
N ALA A 168 -13.94 20.13 6.42
CA ALA A 168 -14.11 19.87 4.99
C ALA A 168 -13.16 18.77 4.51
N ALA A 169 -11.93 18.72 5.05
CA ALA A 169 -10.99 17.64 4.76
C ALA A 169 -11.44 16.29 5.32
N GLU A 170 -12.09 16.28 6.49
CA GLU A 170 -12.64 15.05 7.08
C GLU A 170 -13.68 14.37 6.18
N TRP A 171 -14.46 15.13 5.40
CA TRP A 171 -15.37 14.56 4.42
C TRP A 171 -14.68 13.69 3.37
N LEU A 172 -13.40 13.93 3.05
CA LEU A 172 -12.65 13.02 2.16
C LEU A 172 -12.53 11.62 2.74
N LEU A 173 -12.42 11.50 4.09
CA LEU A 173 -12.29 10.21 4.76
C LEU A 173 -13.57 9.36 4.64
N VAL A 174 -14.71 9.99 4.39
CA VAL A 174 -16.01 9.34 4.27
C VAL A 174 -16.46 9.24 2.82
N LEU A 175 -16.45 10.34 2.09
CA LEU A 175 -17.01 10.40 0.75
C LEU A 175 -16.18 9.61 -0.27
N ALA A 176 -14.85 9.68 -0.21
CA ALA A 176 -14.01 8.97 -1.16
C ALA A 176 -14.18 7.44 -1.11
N PRO A 177 -14.18 6.76 0.06
CA PRO A 177 -14.46 5.33 0.12
C PRO A 177 -15.93 4.98 -0.19
N ILE A 178 -16.91 5.85 0.13
CA ILE A 178 -18.31 5.63 -0.26
C ILE A 178 -18.46 5.71 -1.79
N LEU A 179 -17.89 6.70 -2.45
CA LEU A 179 -17.90 6.81 -3.91
C LEU A 179 -17.20 5.62 -4.57
N ALA A 180 -16.09 5.15 -3.97
CA ALA A 180 -15.42 3.93 -4.40
C ALA A 180 -16.36 2.72 -4.29
N LEU A 181 -17.07 2.57 -3.17
CA LEU A 181 -18.05 1.50 -2.95
C LEU A 181 -19.20 1.57 -3.98
N VAL A 182 -19.76 2.74 -4.22
CA VAL A 182 -20.81 2.97 -5.23
C VAL A 182 -20.30 2.61 -6.63
N SER A 183 -19.05 2.96 -6.94
CA SER A 183 -18.45 2.62 -8.24
C SER A 183 -18.37 1.10 -8.51
N MET A 184 -18.43 0.27 -7.47
CA MET A 184 -18.40 -1.20 -7.58
C MET A 184 -19.77 -1.83 -7.87
N ILE A 185 -20.86 -1.07 -7.82
CA ILE A 185 -22.21 -1.59 -8.07
C ILE A 185 -22.28 -2.17 -9.49
N GLY A 186 -22.77 -3.41 -9.62
CA GLY A 186 -22.85 -4.13 -10.89
C GLY A 186 -21.52 -4.71 -11.41
N MET A 187 -20.39 -4.58 -10.67
CA MET A 187 -19.17 -5.29 -11.04
C MET A 187 -19.24 -6.77 -10.66
N LEU A 188 -18.87 -7.64 -11.60
CA LEU A 188 -18.72 -9.07 -11.33
C LEU A 188 -17.41 -9.31 -10.60
N GLY A 189 -17.48 -9.91 -9.40
CA GLY A 189 -16.33 -10.36 -8.64
C GLY A 189 -15.75 -11.69 -9.18
N PRO A 190 -14.55 -12.08 -8.70
CA PRO A 190 -14.05 -13.43 -8.90
C PRO A 190 -15.03 -14.46 -8.35
N PRO A 191 -15.18 -15.64 -8.99
CA PRO A 191 -16.00 -16.71 -8.47
C PRO A 191 -15.48 -17.14 -7.10
N VAL A 192 -16.40 -17.42 -6.19
CA VAL A 192 -16.09 -18.03 -4.90
C VAL A 192 -15.88 -19.52 -5.14
N HIS A 193 -14.79 -20.07 -4.69
CA HIS A 193 -14.55 -21.51 -4.78
C HIS A 193 -15.23 -22.17 -3.59
N SER A 194 -16.14 -23.13 -3.87
CA SER A 194 -16.90 -23.86 -2.84
C SER A 194 -16.06 -24.89 -2.08
N GLU A 195 -14.86 -25.20 -2.54
CA GLU A 195 -13.95 -26.03 -1.74
C GLU A 195 -13.55 -25.27 -0.49
N SER A 196 -13.92 -25.82 0.66
CA SER A 196 -13.59 -25.27 1.98
C SER A 196 -12.07 -25.08 2.06
N ALA A 197 -11.62 -23.84 1.96
CA ALA A 197 -10.25 -23.49 2.26
C ALA A 197 -10.03 -23.83 3.75
N GLY A 198 -9.48 -24.99 4.00
CA GLY A 198 -9.01 -25.34 5.34
C GLY A 198 -8.09 -24.22 5.82
N MET A 199 -8.04 -24.00 7.13
CA MET A 199 -7.22 -22.97 7.78
C MET A 199 -5.72 -23.34 7.72
N SER A 200 -5.24 -23.77 6.54
CA SER A 200 -3.84 -24.11 6.34
C SER A 200 -3.08 -22.90 5.77
N PHE A 201 -2.06 -22.53 6.50
CA PHE A 201 -1.15 -21.45 6.13
C PHE A 201 -0.49 -21.75 4.76
N PRO A 202 -0.59 -20.87 3.74
CA PRO A 202 0.01 -21.09 2.44
C PRO A 202 1.53 -20.90 2.52
N ARG A 203 2.23 -22.01 2.81
CA ARG A 203 3.70 -22.04 2.99
C ARG A 203 4.44 -21.49 1.77
N GLU A 204 3.85 -21.60 0.60
CA GLU A 204 4.37 -21.09 -0.68
C GLU A 204 4.54 -19.57 -0.69
N ALA A 205 3.70 -18.85 0.06
CA ALA A 205 3.72 -17.40 0.16
C ALA A 205 4.70 -16.88 1.21
N PHE A 206 5.21 -17.75 2.12
CA PHE A 206 6.07 -17.34 3.22
C PHE A 206 7.42 -16.79 2.73
N ARG A 207 8.10 -17.49 1.82
CA ARG A 207 9.39 -17.03 1.27
C ARG A 207 9.27 -15.72 0.49
N PRO A 208 8.29 -15.55 -0.43
CA PRO A 208 8.03 -14.25 -1.03
C PRO A 208 7.68 -13.17 -0.01
N GLY A 209 6.93 -13.49 1.05
CA GLY A 209 6.61 -12.58 2.15
C GLY A 209 7.84 -12.10 2.91
N LEU A 210 8.78 -13.01 3.23
CA LEU A 210 10.08 -12.62 3.81
C LEU A 210 10.86 -11.69 2.86
N GLY A 211 10.88 -11.98 1.57
CA GLY A 211 11.50 -11.09 0.59
C GLY A 211 10.85 -9.70 0.61
N LEU A 212 9.52 -9.63 0.71
CA LEU A 212 8.81 -8.36 0.79
C LEU A 212 9.08 -7.63 2.11
N MET A 213 9.28 -8.35 3.22
CA MET A 213 9.68 -7.78 4.51
C MET A 213 11.01 -7.04 4.39
N PHE A 214 12.03 -7.65 3.79
CA PHE A 214 13.32 -6.97 3.55
C PHE A 214 13.16 -5.74 2.64
N GLY A 215 12.36 -5.84 1.57
CA GLY A 215 12.02 -4.70 0.72
C GLY A 215 11.30 -3.59 1.50
N GLY A 216 10.43 -3.94 2.43
CA GLY A 216 9.74 -3.01 3.34
C GLY A 216 10.71 -2.30 4.27
N VAL A 217 11.70 -3.00 4.83
CA VAL A 217 12.76 -2.39 5.65
C VAL A 217 13.55 -1.36 4.83
N VAL A 218 13.99 -1.70 3.62
CA VAL A 218 14.71 -0.77 2.74
C VAL A 218 13.88 0.47 2.43
N MET A 219 12.62 0.28 2.08
CA MET A 219 11.70 1.39 1.82
C MET A 219 11.51 2.28 3.05
N ALA A 220 11.28 1.67 4.22
CA ALA A 220 11.12 2.41 5.47
C ALA A 220 12.39 3.19 5.85
N ALA A 221 13.57 2.61 5.59
CA ALA A 221 14.85 3.30 5.79
C ALA A 221 14.95 4.55 4.92
N ILE A 222 14.63 4.45 3.62
CA ILE A 222 14.69 5.61 2.71
C ILE A 222 13.68 6.67 3.13
N VAL A 223 12.40 6.30 3.35
CA VAL A 223 11.33 7.25 3.63
C VAL A 223 11.46 7.87 5.02
N GLY A 224 11.90 7.10 6.02
CA GLY A 224 12.00 7.55 7.40
C GLY A 224 13.29 8.30 7.73
N PHE A 225 14.40 7.98 7.08
CA PHE A 225 15.73 8.44 7.51
C PHE A 225 16.47 9.31 6.48
N ALA A 226 16.04 9.34 5.20
CA ALA A 226 16.72 10.17 4.19
C ALA A 226 16.70 11.67 4.57
N VAL A 227 15.58 12.18 5.10
CA VAL A 227 15.47 13.58 5.55
C VAL A 227 16.43 13.82 6.70
N LEU A 228 16.37 13.00 7.76
CA LEU A 228 17.26 13.12 8.91
C LEU A 228 18.73 13.09 8.48
N THR A 229 19.13 12.13 7.65
CA THR A 229 20.53 11.96 7.28
C THR A 229 21.08 13.14 6.47
N PHE A 230 20.34 13.62 5.47
CA PHE A 230 20.85 14.62 4.54
C PHE A 230 20.60 16.06 5.02
N ASP A 231 19.56 16.29 5.82
CA ASP A 231 19.34 17.61 6.43
C ASP A 231 20.39 17.90 7.51
N PHE A 232 20.87 16.88 8.24
CA PHE A 232 21.96 17.02 9.21
C PHE A 232 23.36 17.10 8.55
N ARG A 233 23.60 16.40 7.42
CA ARG A 233 24.92 16.39 6.77
C ARG A 233 25.16 17.58 5.85
N ASP A 234 24.16 17.94 5.02
CA ASP A 234 24.33 18.89 3.90
C ASP A 234 23.44 20.14 4.04
N GLY A 235 22.72 20.31 5.16
CA GLY A 235 21.82 21.44 5.35
C GLY A 235 20.56 21.39 4.48
N GLY A 236 20.14 20.22 4.04
CA GLY A 236 18.92 19.98 3.27
C GLY A 236 19.06 18.94 2.15
N GLY A 237 17.94 18.63 1.49
CA GLY A 237 17.94 17.77 0.33
C GLY A 237 17.36 16.36 0.54
N GLY A 238 17.13 15.93 1.78
CA GLY A 238 16.53 14.62 2.08
C GLY A 238 15.16 14.42 1.45
N ALA A 239 14.37 15.48 1.34
CA ALA A 239 13.07 15.46 0.66
C ALA A 239 13.21 15.11 -0.84
N TYR A 240 14.27 15.57 -1.50
CA TYR A 240 14.53 15.23 -2.91
C TYR A 240 14.88 13.74 -3.08
N VAL A 241 15.55 13.12 -2.11
CA VAL A 241 15.87 11.69 -2.12
C VAL A 241 14.57 10.86 -2.06
N ILE A 242 13.63 11.23 -1.17
CA ILE A 242 12.31 10.58 -1.10
C ILE A 242 11.52 10.81 -2.39
N GLY A 243 11.53 12.04 -2.90
CA GLY A 243 10.89 12.39 -4.18
C GLY A 243 11.43 11.58 -5.35
N ALA A 244 12.76 11.43 -5.46
CA ALA A 244 13.42 10.65 -6.49
C ALA A 244 13.05 9.15 -6.42
N TYR A 245 13.03 8.58 -5.20
CA TYR A 245 12.56 7.21 -4.97
C TYR A 245 11.11 7.02 -5.40
N GLY A 246 10.21 7.91 -4.99
CA GLY A 246 8.78 7.85 -5.32
C GLY A 246 8.54 7.99 -6.83
N ALA A 247 9.17 8.98 -7.47
CA ALA A 247 9.07 9.20 -8.91
C ALA A 247 9.58 7.98 -9.71
N ALA A 248 10.75 7.45 -9.32
CA ALA A 248 11.31 6.26 -9.96
C ALA A 248 10.43 5.00 -9.76
N THR A 249 9.82 4.85 -8.59
CA THR A 249 8.85 3.78 -8.33
C THR A 249 7.62 3.93 -9.22
N PHE A 250 7.08 5.14 -9.35
CA PHE A 250 5.91 5.41 -10.18
C PHE A 250 6.20 5.15 -11.66
N VAL A 251 7.25 5.76 -12.21
CA VAL A 251 7.66 5.59 -13.61
C VAL A 251 8.03 4.12 -13.88
N GLY A 252 8.79 3.51 -12.97
CA GLY A 252 9.18 2.11 -13.08
C GLY A 252 7.99 1.16 -13.16
N ARG A 253 6.90 1.40 -12.43
CA ARG A 253 5.68 0.57 -12.52
C ARG A 253 5.02 0.65 -13.90
N ILE A 254 5.06 1.81 -14.54
CA ILE A 254 4.51 2.00 -15.89
C ILE A 254 5.41 1.33 -16.93
N VAL A 255 6.72 1.58 -16.86
CA VAL A 255 7.70 1.16 -17.89
C VAL A 255 8.11 -0.30 -17.70
N LEU A 256 8.42 -0.71 -16.46
CA LEU A 256 9.03 -2.01 -16.16
C LEU A 256 8.03 -3.05 -15.65
N GLY A 257 6.78 -2.65 -15.34
CA GLY A 257 5.78 -3.52 -14.70
C GLY A 257 5.39 -4.79 -15.48
N HIS A 258 5.82 -4.90 -16.74
CA HIS A 258 5.64 -6.09 -17.57
C HIS A 258 6.83 -7.08 -17.48
N LEU A 259 7.96 -6.69 -16.90
CA LEU A 259 9.16 -7.54 -16.83
C LEU A 259 8.96 -8.86 -16.08
N PRO A 260 8.25 -8.90 -14.93
CA PRO A 260 7.99 -10.16 -14.24
C PRO A 260 7.26 -11.20 -15.12
N ASP A 261 6.39 -10.73 -16.02
CA ASP A 261 5.66 -11.59 -16.94
C ASP A 261 6.54 -12.11 -18.10
N ARG A 262 7.56 -11.33 -18.51
CA ARG A 262 8.47 -11.67 -19.63
C ARG A 262 9.68 -12.48 -19.18
N LEU A 263 10.35 -12.04 -18.11
CA LEU A 263 11.60 -12.67 -17.63
C LEU A 263 11.35 -13.79 -16.62
N GLY A 264 10.11 -13.89 -16.13
CA GLY A 264 9.71 -14.75 -15.01
C GLY A 264 9.91 -14.08 -13.65
N SER A 265 9.03 -14.44 -12.73
CA SER A 265 8.94 -13.83 -11.40
C SER A 265 10.23 -13.98 -10.57
N TYR A 266 10.86 -15.15 -10.60
CA TYR A 266 12.09 -15.43 -9.84
C TYR A 266 13.27 -14.57 -10.32
N ARG A 267 13.55 -14.57 -11.64
CA ARG A 267 14.68 -13.79 -12.20
C ARG A 267 14.48 -12.30 -11.95
N THR A 268 13.26 -11.80 -12.16
CA THR A 268 12.94 -10.40 -11.91
C THR A 268 13.08 -10.04 -10.44
N GLY A 269 12.66 -10.91 -9.52
CA GLY A 269 12.84 -10.71 -8.08
C GLY A 269 14.31 -10.63 -7.68
N VAL A 270 15.15 -11.54 -8.17
CA VAL A 270 16.61 -11.54 -7.90
C VAL A 270 17.26 -10.25 -8.43
N LEU A 271 16.97 -9.87 -9.67
CA LEU A 271 17.49 -8.62 -10.25
C LEU A 271 17.06 -7.40 -9.44
N ALA A 272 15.79 -7.35 -9.03
CA ALA A 272 15.27 -6.26 -8.22
C ALA A 272 15.99 -6.17 -6.85
N PHE A 273 16.28 -7.29 -6.20
CA PHE A 273 17.08 -7.28 -4.96
C PHE A 273 18.51 -6.79 -5.18
N ILE A 274 19.17 -7.21 -6.25
CA ILE A 274 20.53 -6.74 -6.58
C ILE A 274 20.53 -5.22 -6.77
N PHE A 275 19.59 -4.70 -7.58
CA PHE A 275 19.48 -3.25 -7.78
C PHE A 275 19.10 -2.50 -6.50
N ALA A 276 18.24 -3.06 -5.66
CA ALA A 276 17.91 -2.46 -4.37
C ALA A 276 19.13 -2.39 -3.45
N LEU A 277 19.96 -3.45 -3.39
CA LEU A 277 21.21 -3.44 -2.63
C LEU A 277 22.20 -2.40 -3.16
N ILE A 278 22.37 -2.31 -4.47
CA ILE A 278 23.24 -1.28 -5.09
C ILE A 278 22.72 0.11 -4.73
N GLY A 279 21.43 0.36 -4.89
CA GLY A 279 20.83 1.67 -4.63
C GLY A 279 20.95 2.08 -3.16
N ILE A 280 20.65 1.18 -2.21
CA ILE A 280 20.76 1.49 -0.76
C ILE A 280 22.23 1.68 -0.35
N SER A 281 23.16 0.95 -0.94
CA SER A 281 24.60 1.13 -0.69
C SER A 281 25.06 2.50 -1.17
N ILE A 282 24.61 2.95 -2.35
CA ILE A 282 24.91 4.31 -2.84
C ILE A 282 24.34 5.34 -1.87
N ILE A 283 23.11 5.22 -1.40
CA ILE A 283 22.52 6.15 -0.43
C ILE A 283 23.34 6.18 0.86
N GLY A 284 23.75 5.02 1.37
CA GLY A 284 24.49 4.90 2.64
C GLY A 284 25.87 5.55 2.60
N VAL A 285 26.58 5.49 1.46
CA VAL A 285 27.90 6.08 1.31
C VAL A 285 27.88 7.47 0.65
N ALA A 286 26.72 7.98 0.24
CA ALA A 286 26.61 9.24 -0.47
C ALA A 286 27.04 10.41 0.41
N PRO A 287 28.08 11.19 0.02
CA PRO A 287 28.48 12.38 0.75
C PRO A 287 27.47 13.53 0.56
N THR A 288 26.66 13.50 -0.49
CA THR A 288 25.75 14.57 -0.87
C THR A 288 24.36 14.02 -1.24
N TRP A 289 23.32 14.83 -1.03
CA TRP A 289 21.94 14.42 -1.32
C TRP A 289 21.68 14.11 -2.80
N TRP A 290 22.34 14.79 -3.72
CA TRP A 290 22.16 14.54 -5.18
C TRP A 290 22.70 13.16 -5.58
N LEU A 291 23.81 12.69 -4.98
CA LEU A 291 24.31 11.33 -5.21
C LEU A 291 23.37 10.30 -4.58
N ALA A 292 22.81 10.61 -3.40
CA ALA A 292 21.76 9.79 -2.79
C ALA A 292 20.51 9.69 -3.65
N CYS A 293 20.14 10.75 -4.40
CA CYS A 293 19.04 10.68 -5.37
C CYS A 293 19.28 9.64 -6.46
N VAL A 294 20.53 9.45 -6.92
CA VAL A 294 20.87 8.38 -7.88
C VAL A 294 20.58 7.01 -7.26
N GLY A 295 21.03 6.77 -6.04
CA GLY A 295 20.72 5.54 -5.31
C GLY A 295 19.21 5.35 -5.10
N ALA A 296 18.50 6.41 -4.77
CA ALA A 296 17.05 6.41 -4.58
C ALA A 296 16.27 6.06 -5.86
N VAL A 297 16.71 6.57 -7.02
CA VAL A 297 16.15 6.21 -8.33
C VAL A 297 16.33 4.70 -8.59
N ILE A 298 17.50 4.16 -8.32
CA ILE A 298 17.79 2.73 -8.49
C ILE A 298 16.91 1.90 -7.55
N CYS A 299 16.80 2.28 -6.27
CA CYS A 299 15.93 1.62 -5.30
C CYS A 299 14.46 1.68 -5.72
N GLY A 300 13.99 2.84 -6.18
CA GLY A 300 12.60 3.02 -6.63
C GLY A 300 12.26 2.16 -7.85
N ALA A 301 13.16 2.11 -8.84
CA ALA A 301 13.02 1.22 -9.99
C ALA A 301 13.03 -0.26 -9.56
N ALA A 302 13.91 -0.64 -8.65
CA ALA A 302 13.96 -1.99 -8.08
C ALA A 302 12.66 -2.35 -7.36
N TRP A 303 12.12 -1.45 -6.52
CA TRP A 303 10.86 -1.64 -5.82
C TRP A 303 9.68 -1.83 -6.76
N SER A 304 9.66 -1.08 -7.90
CA SER A 304 8.61 -1.22 -8.90
C SER A 304 8.50 -2.63 -9.47
N LEU A 305 9.60 -3.38 -9.50
CA LEU A 305 9.71 -4.76 -9.98
C LEU A 305 9.54 -5.78 -8.86
N LEU A 306 10.11 -5.51 -7.68
CA LEU A 306 10.17 -6.44 -6.56
C LEU A 306 8.78 -6.87 -6.11
N PHE A 307 7.90 -5.88 -5.88
CA PHE A 307 6.55 -6.14 -5.40
C PHE A 307 5.74 -7.07 -6.34
N PRO A 308 5.60 -6.80 -7.65
CA PRO A 308 4.85 -7.70 -8.53
C PRO A 308 5.53 -9.04 -8.74
N ALA A 309 6.86 -9.11 -8.78
CA ALA A 309 7.60 -10.34 -8.95
C ALA A 309 7.38 -11.30 -7.78
N LEU A 310 7.52 -10.82 -6.54
CA LEU A 310 7.28 -11.63 -5.34
C LEU A 310 5.81 -12.01 -5.18
N ALA A 311 4.86 -11.12 -5.55
CA ALA A 311 3.44 -11.45 -5.55
C ALA A 311 3.12 -12.61 -6.52
N LEU A 312 3.69 -12.59 -7.74
CA LEU A 312 3.55 -13.69 -8.69
C LEU A 312 4.14 -14.99 -8.12
N MET A 313 5.32 -14.94 -7.49
CA MET A 313 5.90 -16.13 -6.83
C MET A 313 5.00 -16.71 -5.76
N ALA A 314 4.29 -15.85 -5.01
CA ALA A 314 3.36 -16.28 -3.98
C ALA A 314 2.12 -16.97 -4.54
N ILE A 315 1.62 -16.54 -5.72
CA ILE A 315 0.35 -17.05 -6.29
C ILE A 315 0.54 -18.18 -7.31
N ASP A 316 1.69 -18.24 -8.01
CA ASP A 316 1.89 -19.19 -9.12
C ASP A 316 1.90 -20.65 -8.64
N ARG A 317 2.36 -20.90 -7.41
CA ARG A 317 2.37 -22.21 -6.76
C ARG A 317 1.15 -22.46 -5.86
N THR A 318 0.25 -21.46 -5.74
CA THR A 318 -0.91 -21.54 -4.86
C THR A 318 -2.17 -21.84 -5.68
N PRO A 319 -2.98 -22.86 -5.29
CA PRO A 319 -4.27 -23.14 -5.90
C PRO A 319 -5.18 -21.90 -5.92
N ALA A 320 -6.05 -21.81 -6.94
CA ALA A 320 -6.87 -20.60 -7.16
C ALA A 320 -7.74 -20.24 -5.94
N HIS A 321 -8.27 -21.23 -5.25
CA HIS A 321 -9.13 -21.05 -4.06
C HIS A 321 -8.39 -20.61 -2.79
N ARG A 322 -7.04 -20.54 -2.80
CA ARG A 322 -6.20 -20.11 -1.66
C ARG A 322 -5.35 -18.90 -1.96
N ARG A 323 -5.54 -18.25 -3.10
CA ARG A 323 -4.74 -17.07 -3.50
C ARG A 323 -4.96 -15.86 -2.60
N GLY A 324 -6.17 -15.72 -2.04
CA GLY A 324 -6.46 -14.66 -1.08
C GLY A 324 -5.60 -14.79 0.18
N ALA A 325 -5.55 -16.00 0.76
CA ALA A 325 -4.69 -16.28 1.91
C ALA A 325 -3.19 -16.13 1.56
N ALA A 326 -2.77 -16.56 0.36
CA ALA A 326 -1.38 -16.42 -0.06
C ALA A 326 -0.95 -14.96 -0.20
N LEU A 327 -1.78 -14.12 -0.80
CA LEU A 327 -1.51 -12.69 -0.92
C LEU A 327 -1.56 -11.98 0.44
N ALA A 328 -2.43 -12.43 1.36
CA ALA A 328 -2.46 -11.91 2.73
C ALA A 328 -1.15 -12.20 3.48
N VAL A 329 -0.66 -13.45 3.45
CA VAL A 329 0.64 -13.83 4.04
C VAL A 329 1.78 -13.07 3.39
N TYR A 330 1.78 -12.97 2.06
CA TYR A 330 2.77 -12.22 1.31
C TYR A 330 2.81 -10.74 1.73
N THR A 331 1.67 -10.06 1.76
CA THR A 331 1.60 -8.63 2.09
C THR A 331 1.81 -8.33 3.57
N ALA A 332 1.52 -9.28 4.47
CA ALA A 332 1.88 -9.16 5.89
C ALA A 332 3.39 -9.01 6.10
N GLY A 333 4.22 -9.59 5.21
CA GLY A 333 5.66 -9.37 5.21
C GLY A 333 6.04 -7.90 5.08
N PHE A 334 5.35 -7.15 4.21
CA PHE A 334 5.60 -5.71 4.06
C PHE A 334 5.32 -4.93 5.35
N ASP A 335 4.17 -5.18 5.98
CA ASP A 335 3.79 -4.49 7.22
C ASP A 335 4.77 -4.84 8.35
N LEU A 336 5.21 -6.10 8.40
CA LEU A 336 6.22 -6.54 9.36
C LEU A 336 7.56 -5.84 9.12
N GLY A 337 7.98 -5.69 7.86
CA GLY A 337 9.18 -4.95 7.49
C GLY A 337 9.15 -3.50 7.97
N PHE A 338 8.03 -2.83 7.77
CA PHE A 338 7.81 -1.47 8.27
C PHE A 338 7.81 -1.40 9.79
N ALA A 339 7.17 -2.35 10.47
CA ALA A 339 7.11 -2.38 11.94
C ALA A 339 8.49 -2.59 12.57
N VAL A 340 9.34 -3.39 11.94
CA VAL A 340 10.70 -3.70 12.43
C VAL A 340 11.70 -2.58 12.09
N ALA A 341 11.50 -1.87 10.98
CA ALA A 341 12.44 -0.84 10.52
C ALA A 341 12.57 0.33 11.50
N GLY A 342 11.47 0.80 12.09
CA GLY A 342 11.49 1.92 13.03
C GLY A 342 12.44 1.72 14.21
N PRO A 343 12.28 0.66 15.02
CA PRO A 343 13.19 0.36 16.13
C PRO A 343 14.63 0.07 15.69
N LEU A 344 14.82 -0.62 14.55
CA LEU A 344 16.16 -0.93 14.05
C LEU A 344 16.94 0.33 13.67
N MET A 345 16.29 1.26 12.99
CA MET A 345 16.93 2.47 12.49
C MET A 345 17.06 3.54 13.58
N GLY A 346 16.07 3.67 14.47
CA GLY A 346 16.09 4.64 15.57
C GLY A 346 17.19 4.40 16.61
N ASN A 347 17.75 3.17 16.67
CA ASN A 347 18.91 2.85 17.54
C ASN A 347 20.26 3.04 16.83
N VAL A 348 20.27 3.27 15.51
CA VAL A 348 21.49 3.44 14.70
C VAL A 348 21.71 4.91 14.33
N ALA A 349 20.65 5.73 14.36
CA ALA A 349 20.70 7.18 14.14
C ALA A 349 21.05 7.93 15.42
#